data_cc5b62c3cefa58cc1890b396a8faf2c8
#
_entry.id   cc5b62c3cefa58cc1890b396a8faf2c8
#
_cell.length_a   1.000
_cell.length_b   1.000
_cell.length_c   1.000
_cell.angle_alpha   90.00
_cell.angle_beta   90.00
_cell.angle_gamma   90.00
#
_symmetry.space_group_name_H-M   'P 1'
#
loop_
_entity.id
_entity.type
_entity.pdbx_description
1 polymer ?
#
loop_
_entity_poly.entity_id
_entity_poly.type
_entity_poly.pdbx_seq_one_letter_code
_entity_poly.pdbx_strand_id
1 'polypeptide(L)'
;MKKIITTLAFIALTSVSAKAIGLPSMPDLGNFQATLGLSANSSVFGASAKSTGQNGAGADRRSNKESGVFTDSYQSQFIELGFGQWVSIGYEHTPDAISTPEVVSNEGNGNDTVQVDFNDLETTYVKLNLPVLTGAYIKAGTVSTDVDIKETMGSGSTYKNVSIDGEVVAIGYSNYIRESNFALRFETAYMSFDNAKTDNGIASGTVDATSGSKNHNRVEATNIEGLQAKVAITYTFGKN
;
A
#
# COMPACT_ATOMS: atom_id res chain seq x y z
N MET A 1 -7.17 -7.36 -14.87
CA MET A 1 -8.27 -7.34 -13.90
C MET A 1 -8.16 -6.18 -12.90
N LYS A 2 -6.95 -5.82 -12.40
CA LYS A 2 -6.72 -4.68 -11.48
C LYS A 2 -7.39 -3.37 -11.97
N LYS A 3 -7.19 -2.97 -13.24
CA LYS A 3 -7.74 -1.72 -13.81
C LYS A 3 -9.28 -1.64 -13.85
N ILE A 4 -9.97 -2.76 -13.90
CA ILE A 4 -11.44 -2.79 -13.95
C ILE A 4 -12.03 -2.50 -12.55
N ILE A 5 -11.40 -3.02 -11.51
CA ILE A 5 -11.85 -2.82 -10.12
C ILE A 5 -11.64 -1.36 -9.69
N THR A 6 -10.48 -0.79 -10.03
CA THR A 6 -10.17 0.63 -9.75
C THR A 6 -11.18 1.55 -10.47
N THR A 7 -11.53 1.23 -11.72
CA THR A 7 -12.51 2.02 -12.50
C THR A 7 -13.91 1.94 -11.90
N LEU A 8 -14.33 0.79 -11.40
CA LEU A 8 -15.64 0.64 -10.75
C LEU A 8 -15.74 1.40 -9.41
N ALA A 9 -14.68 1.38 -8.60
CA ALA A 9 -14.61 2.15 -7.36
C ALA A 9 -14.63 3.66 -7.63
N PHE A 10 -13.93 4.12 -8.66
CA PHE A 10 -13.91 5.53 -9.06
C PHE A 10 -15.26 6.02 -9.60
N ILE A 11 -15.96 5.20 -10.37
CA ILE A 11 -17.31 5.53 -10.86
C ILE A 11 -18.30 5.64 -9.70
N ALA A 12 -18.20 4.80 -8.69
CA ALA A 12 -19.07 4.88 -7.51
C ALA A 12 -18.82 6.16 -6.68
N LEU A 13 -17.58 6.65 -6.61
CA LEU A 13 -17.21 7.85 -5.85
C LEU A 13 -17.48 9.15 -6.60
N THR A 14 -17.30 9.19 -7.92
CA THR A 14 -17.61 10.38 -8.73
C THR A 14 -19.11 10.66 -8.83
N SER A 15 -19.96 9.64 -8.68
CA SER A 15 -21.42 9.82 -8.64
C SER A 15 -21.94 10.47 -7.35
N VAL A 16 -21.15 10.48 -6.28
CA VAL A 16 -21.52 11.09 -4.99
C VAL A 16 -21.31 12.62 -4.98
N SER A 17 -20.45 13.17 -5.86
CA SER A 17 -20.19 14.60 -5.96
C SER A 17 -21.19 15.37 -6.81
N ALA A 18 -22.10 14.72 -7.50
CA ALA A 18 -23.12 15.37 -8.34
C ALA A 18 -24.46 15.45 -7.61
N LYS A 19 -24.72 16.58 -7.00
CA LYS A 19 -26.05 17.08 -6.51
C LYS A 19 -26.93 16.02 -5.84
N ALA A 20 -27.52 16.36 -4.72
CA ALA A 20 -28.67 15.68 -4.09
C ALA A 20 -29.89 15.59 -5.07
N ILE A 21 -29.71 14.88 -6.15
CA ILE A 21 -30.78 14.34 -6.99
C ILE A 21 -31.19 13.08 -6.24
N GLY A 22 -32.46 13.00 -5.84
CA GLY A 22 -33.01 11.85 -5.14
C GLY A 22 -32.49 10.58 -5.78
N LEU A 23 -31.59 9.88 -5.09
CA LEU A 23 -31.15 8.56 -5.51
C LEU A 23 -32.40 7.70 -5.60
N PRO A 24 -32.60 6.98 -6.72
CA PRO A 24 -33.69 6.03 -6.79
C PRO A 24 -33.53 5.09 -5.58
N SER A 25 -34.63 4.85 -4.88
CA SER A 25 -34.63 3.88 -3.79
C SER A 25 -33.98 2.60 -4.30
N MET A 26 -32.82 2.22 -3.73
CA MET A 26 -32.23 0.93 -4.07
C MET A 26 -33.26 -0.15 -3.87
N PRO A 27 -33.38 -1.13 -4.77
CA PRO A 27 -34.25 -2.27 -4.54
C PRO A 27 -33.88 -2.88 -3.19
N ASP A 28 -34.89 -3.32 -2.44
CA ASP A 28 -34.69 -4.01 -1.16
C ASP A 28 -33.81 -5.24 -1.41
N LEU A 29 -32.51 -5.11 -1.12
CA LEU A 29 -31.51 -6.17 -1.27
C LEU A 29 -31.51 -7.11 -0.05
N GLY A 30 -32.52 -7.04 0.79
CA GLY A 30 -32.63 -7.82 2.01
C GLY A 30 -31.57 -7.40 3.03
N ASN A 31 -30.69 -8.33 3.40
CA ASN A 31 -29.64 -8.08 4.40
C ASN A 31 -28.33 -7.51 3.82
N PHE A 32 -28.35 -6.99 2.58
CA PHE A 32 -27.18 -6.40 1.97
C PHE A 32 -27.03 -4.93 2.34
N GLN A 33 -25.79 -4.54 2.64
CA GLN A 33 -25.40 -3.16 2.91
C GLN A 33 -24.20 -2.78 2.04
N ALA A 34 -24.17 -1.54 1.57
CA ALA A 34 -22.99 -0.99 0.90
C ALA A 34 -22.47 0.18 1.74
N THR A 35 -21.17 0.18 2.04
CA THR A 35 -20.53 1.27 2.79
C THR A 35 -19.43 1.89 1.93
N LEU A 36 -19.44 3.21 1.85
CA LEU A 36 -18.35 4.01 1.28
C LEU A 36 -17.61 4.71 2.41
N GLY A 37 -16.30 4.82 2.29
CA GLY A 37 -15.49 5.50 3.29
C GLY A 37 -14.32 6.28 2.71
N LEU A 38 -14.00 7.37 3.40
CA LEU A 38 -12.79 8.15 3.20
C LEU A 38 -12.00 8.14 4.50
N SER A 39 -10.70 7.99 4.41
CA SER A 39 -9.85 7.93 5.59
C SER A 39 -8.60 8.78 5.47
N ALA A 40 -8.14 9.24 6.63
CA ALA A 40 -6.81 9.76 6.85
C ALA A 40 -6.01 8.72 7.62
N ASN A 41 -4.82 8.43 7.13
CA ASN A 41 -3.94 7.39 7.64
C ASN A 41 -2.61 8.01 8.07
N SER A 42 -2.03 7.46 9.12
CA SER A 42 -0.65 7.73 9.52
C SER A 42 0.02 6.39 9.77
N SER A 43 1.15 6.16 9.11
CA SER A 43 1.81 4.87 9.14
C SER A 43 3.29 5.00 9.43
N VAL A 44 3.82 3.96 10.04
CA VAL A 44 5.25 3.72 10.20
C VAL A 44 5.59 2.47 9.39
N PHE A 45 6.56 2.57 8.50
CA PHE A 45 7.05 1.46 7.69
C PHE A 45 8.51 1.18 8.02
N GLY A 46 8.87 -0.10 8.02
CA GLY A 46 10.24 -0.56 8.20
C GLY A 46 10.63 -1.59 7.16
N ALA A 47 11.90 -1.61 6.78
CA ALA A 47 12.47 -2.61 5.90
C ALA A 47 13.96 -2.80 6.15
N SER A 48 14.48 -3.95 5.75
CA SER A 48 15.91 -4.24 5.66
C SER A 48 16.28 -4.49 4.21
N ALA A 49 17.28 -3.79 3.70
CA ALA A 49 17.77 -3.95 2.34
C ALA A 49 19.17 -4.57 2.32
N LYS A 50 19.41 -5.46 1.36
CA LYS A 50 20.72 -6.02 1.07
C LYS A 50 21.08 -5.71 -0.38
N SER A 51 22.13 -4.92 -0.57
CA SER A 51 22.74 -4.71 -1.88
C SER A 51 23.88 -5.69 -2.10
N THR A 52 23.95 -6.29 -3.27
CA THR A 52 25.01 -7.25 -3.64
C THR A 52 25.53 -6.93 -5.03
N GLY A 53 26.82 -6.60 -5.12
CA GLY A 53 27.52 -6.42 -6.38
C GLY A 53 28.31 -7.66 -6.76
N GLN A 54 28.32 -8.02 -8.06
CA GLN A 54 29.05 -9.18 -8.59
C GLN A 54 30.30 -8.75 -9.36
N ASN A 55 31.29 -9.64 -9.42
CA ASN A 55 32.43 -9.51 -10.33
C ASN A 55 32.14 -10.09 -11.71
N GLY A 56 33.08 -9.93 -12.65
CA GLY A 56 32.95 -10.46 -14.01
C GLY A 56 32.85 -11.98 -14.14
N ALA A 57 33.15 -12.72 -13.09
CA ALA A 57 32.96 -14.16 -13.03
C ALA A 57 31.58 -14.54 -12.41
N GLY A 58 30.73 -13.55 -12.11
CA GLY A 58 29.42 -13.76 -11.47
C GLY A 58 29.48 -14.05 -9.96
N ALA A 59 30.65 -13.95 -9.34
CA ALA A 59 30.79 -14.13 -7.91
C ALA A 59 30.47 -12.84 -7.15
N ASP A 60 29.72 -12.96 -6.04
CA ASP A 60 29.39 -11.85 -5.16
C ASP A 60 30.66 -11.23 -4.54
N ARG A 61 30.85 -9.94 -4.74
CA ARG A 61 32.04 -9.20 -4.25
C ARG A 61 31.78 -8.32 -3.04
N ARG A 62 30.63 -7.68 -3.04
CA ARG A 62 30.23 -6.74 -1.98
C ARG A 62 28.82 -7.06 -1.55
N SER A 63 28.60 -6.98 -0.28
CA SER A 63 27.26 -7.10 0.30
C SER A 63 27.14 -6.07 1.41
N ASN A 64 26.32 -5.06 1.18
CA ASN A 64 25.95 -4.08 2.19
C ASN A 64 24.54 -4.39 2.68
N LYS A 65 24.32 -4.23 3.98
CA LYS A 65 23.00 -4.38 4.59
C LYS A 65 22.66 -3.07 5.28
N GLU A 66 21.47 -2.61 5.06
CA GLU A 66 20.91 -1.40 5.66
C GLU A 66 19.49 -1.70 6.14
N SER A 67 19.06 -0.99 7.18
CA SER A 67 17.69 -1.07 7.67
C SER A 67 17.21 0.35 7.91
N GLY A 68 15.96 0.61 7.52
CA GLY A 68 15.37 1.91 7.64
C GLY A 68 13.94 1.83 8.17
N VAL A 69 13.52 2.91 8.79
CA VAL A 69 12.15 3.15 9.23
C VAL A 69 11.76 4.55 8.78
N PHE A 70 10.56 4.69 8.22
CA PHE A 70 10.01 6.00 7.87
C PHE A 70 8.54 6.09 8.25
N THR A 71 8.05 7.31 8.34
CA THR A 71 6.63 7.60 8.62
C THR A 71 6.07 8.42 7.49
N ASP A 72 4.82 8.14 7.14
CA ASP A 72 4.08 8.96 6.18
C ASP A 72 2.60 9.04 6.57
N SER A 73 1.92 10.07 6.04
CA SER A 73 0.50 10.32 6.24
C SER A 73 -0.18 10.51 4.89
N TYR A 74 -1.19 9.72 4.63
CA TYR A 74 -1.87 9.66 3.34
C TYR A 74 -3.37 9.46 3.50
N GLN A 75 -4.10 9.64 2.41
CA GLN A 75 -5.54 9.41 2.37
C GLN A 75 -5.86 8.12 1.62
N SER A 76 -6.94 7.47 2.01
CA SER A 76 -7.48 6.34 1.25
C SER A 76 -8.99 6.39 1.16
N GLN A 77 -9.51 5.66 0.21
CA GLN A 77 -10.93 5.50 -0.04
C GLN A 77 -11.27 4.03 -0.11
N PHE A 78 -12.43 3.65 0.39
CA PHE A 78 -12.83 2.26 0.39
C PHE A 78 -14.33 2.05 0.16
N ILE A 79 -14.63 0.87 -0.32
CA ILE A 79 -15.99 0.36 -0.45
C ILE A 79 -16.10 -0.98 0.27
N GLU A 80 -17.19 -1.20 0.99
CA GLU A 80 -17.51 -2.47 1.62
C GLU A 80 -18.90 -2.93 1.21
N LEU A 81 -19.04 -4.23 0.97
CA LEU A 81 -20.30 -4.91 0.79
C LEU A 81 -20.55 -5.80 2.01
N GLY A 82 -21.56 -5.45 2.79
CA GLY A 82 -21.96 -6.15 4.00
C GLY A 82 -23.01 -7.23 3.72
N PHE A 83 -22.85 -8.36 4.40
CA PHE A 83 -23.77 -9.50 4.37
C PHE A 83 -24.30 -9.70 5.79
N GLY A 84 -25.53 -9.27 6.02
CA GLY A 84 -26.08 -9.22 7.37
C GLY A 84 -25.33 -8.23 8.27
N GLN A 85 -25.31 -8.54 9.56
CA GLN A 85 -24.69 -7.66 10.57
C GLN A 85 -23.21 -7.99 10.86
N TRP A 86 -22.71 -9.13 10.35
CA TRP A 86 -21.48 -9.74 10.86
C TRP A 86 -20.29 -9.63 9.92
N VAL A 87 -20.52 -9.76 8.62
CA VAL A 87 -19.46 -9.94 7.62
C VAL A 87 -19.55 -8.88 6.55
N SER A 88 -18.42 -8.33 6.14
CA SER A 88 -18.30 -7.49 4.95
C SER A 88 -17.04 -7.85 4.17
N ILE A 89 -17.10 -7.73 2.87
CA ILE A 89 -15.95 -7.76 1.98
C ILE A 89 -15.67 -6.32 1.57
N GLY A 90 -14.42 -5.90 1.59
CA GLY A 90 -14.04 -4.53 1.25
C GLY A 90 -12.84 -4.46 0.32
N TYR A 91 -12.77 -3.34 -0.37
CA TYR A 91 -11.64 -2.91 -1.18
C TYR A 91 -11.28 -1.48 -0.81
N GLU A 92 -10.02 -1.24 -0.55
CA GLU A 92 -9.46 0.07 -0.20
C GLU A 92 -8.33 0.42 -1.15
N HIS A 93 -8.27 1.68 -1.57
CA HIS A 93 -7.26 2.20 -2.47
C HIS A 93 -6.70 3.52 -1.93
N THR A 94 -5.38 3.63 -1.97
CA THR A 94 -4.62 4.84 -1.64
C THR A 94 -4.13 5.46 -2.95
N PRO A 95 -4.68 6.60 -3.39
CA PRO A 95 -4.34 7.20 -4.68
C PRO A 95 -2.99 7.91 -4.69
N ASP A 96 -2.54 8.38 -3.52
CA ASP A 96 -1.29 9.12 -3.39
C ASP A 96 -0.13 8.16 -3.11
N ALA A 97 1.04 8.47 -3.66
CA ALA A 97 2.27 7.75 -3.37
C ALA A 97 2.67 7.91 -1.90
N ILE A 98 3.10 6.82 -1.28
CA ILE A 98 3.72 6.82 0.04
C ILE A 98 5.23 6.82 -0.19
N SER A 99 5.91 7.92 0.15
CA SER A 99 7.31 8.14 -0.23
C SER A 99 8.26 8.00 0.95
N THR A 100 9.38 7.30 0.72
CA THR A 100 10.49 7.33 1.68
C THR A 100 11.19 8.69 1.64
N PRO A 101 11.86 9.12 2.70
CA PRO A 101 12.81 10.22 2.60
C PRO A 101 13.87 9.94 1.52
N GLU A 102 14.29 10.99 0.80
CA GLU A 102 15.44 10.90 -0.10
C GLU A 102 16.72 10.70 0.71
N VAL A 103 17.48 9.68 0.36
CA VAL A 103 18.81 9.41 0.93
C VAL A 103 19.86 9.87 -0.07
N VAL A 104 20.80 10.68 0.41
CA VAL A 104 21.95 11.16 -0.38
C VAL A 104 23.23 10.53 0.16
N SER A 105 23.95 9.82 -0.70
CA SER A 105 25.28 9.27 -0.39
C SER A 105 26.34 9.99 -1.23
N ASN A 106 27.38 10.44 -0.57
CA ASN A 106 28.50 11.16 -1.19
C ASN A 106 29.71 10.23 -1.35
N GLU A 107 29.50 8.98 -1.73
CA GLU A 107 30.60 8.03 -1.91
C GLU A 107 31.21 8.13 -3.33
N GLY A 108 32.46 8.51 -3.43
CA GLY A 108 33.29 8.40 -4.63
C GLY A 108 33.10 9.53 -5.65
N ASN A 109 32.53 9.25 -6.83
CA ASN A 109 32.57 10.13 -8.00
C ASN A 109 31.30 10.96 -8.22
N GLY A 110 30.45 11.13 -7.21
CA GLY A 110 29.20 11.91 -7.32
C GLY A 110 28.28 11.69 -6.14
N ASN A 111 27.19 12.44 -6.12
CA ASN A 111 26.11 12.25 -5.15
C ASN A 111 25.18 11.19 -5.72
N ASP A 112 25.05 10.07 -5.04
CA ASP A 112 24.01 9.09 -5.31
C ASP A 112 22.78 9.46 -4.48
N THR A 113 21.62 9.58 -5.12
CA THR A 113 20.34 9.81 -4.44
C THR A 113 19.42 8.64 -4.68
N VAL A 114 18.69 8.24 -3.63
CA VAL A 114 17.68 7.19 -3.72
C VAL A 114 16.47 7.59 -2.90
N GLN A 115 15.29 7.47 -3.53
CA GLN A 115 13.99 7.56 -2.91
C GLN A 115 13.13 6.43 -3.43
N VAL A 116 12.24 5.90 -2.62
CA VAL A 116 11.31 4.85 -3.01
C VAL A 116 9.89 5.34 -2.80
N ASP A 117 9.07 5.21 -3.84
CA ASP A 117 7.64 5.49 -3.78
C ASP A 117 6.85 4.18 -3.84
N PHE A 118 5.90 4.05 -2.93
CA PHE A 118 4.90 2.99 -2.94
C PHE A 118 3.62 3.58 -3.52
N ASN A 119 3.32 3.18 -4.75
CA ASN A 119 2.17 3.68 -5.51
C ASN A 119 1.04 2.65 -5.49
N ASP A 120 -0.19 3.14 -5.70
CA ASP A 120 -1.36 2.28 -5.84
C ASP A 120 -1.48 1.23 -4.71
N LEU A 121 -1.33 1.68 -3.45
CA LEU A 121 -1.52 0.78 -2.31
C LEU A 121 -2.99 0.34 -2.26
N GLU A 122 -3.23 -0.93 -2.60
CA GLU A 122 -4.54 -1.55 -2.68
C GLU A 122 -4.70 -2.62 -1.60
N THR A 123 -5.86 -2.64 -0.95
CA THR A 123 -6.18 -3.65 0.06
C THR A 123 -7.51 -4.31 -0.25
N THR A 124 -7.56 -5.63 -0.33
CA THR A 124 -8.78 -6.42 -0.40
C THR A 124 -8.93 -7.21 0.89
N TYR A 125 -10.08 -7.11 1.55
CA TYR A 125 -10.22 -7.66 2.90
C TYR A 125 -11.61 -8.20 3.21
N VAL A 126 -11.66 -9.05 4.22
CA VAL A 126 -12.88 -9.43 4.94
C VAL A 126 -12.88 -8.72 6.29
N LYS A 127 -14.00 -8.11 6.64
CA LYS A 127 -14.26 -7.49 7.95
C LYS A 127 -15.30 -8.30 8.70
N LEU A 128 -15.03 -8.60 9.97
CA LEU A 128 -15.93 -9.27 10.88
C LEU A 128 -16.29 -8.34 12.04
N ASN A 129 -17.56 -7.99 12.17
CA ASN A 129 -18.05 -7.23 13.32
C ASN A 129 -18.15 -8.16 14.54
N LEU A 130 -17.72 -7.67 15.70
CA LEU A 130 -17.68 -8.46 16.93
C LEU A 130 -18.99 -8.33 17.69
N PRO A 131 -19.75 -9.42 17.90
CA PRO A 131 -21.08 -9.36 18.52
C PRO A 131 -21.04 -8.92 19.99
N VAL A 132 -19.93 -9.20 20.66
CA VAL A 132 -19.78 -8.94 22.10
C VAL A 132 -19.44 -7.47 22.39
N LEU A 133 -18.84 -6.78 21.40
CA LEU A 133 -18.41 -5.38 21.52
C LEU A 133 -19.04 -4.57 20.40
N THR A 134 -20.17 -3.94 20.69
CA THR A 134 -20.90 -3.11 19.72
C THR A 134 -19.97 -2.08 19.09
N GLY A 135 -19.85 -2.12 17.75
CA GLY A 135 -18.99 -1.23 16.96
C GLY A 135 -17.56 -1.74 16.74
N ALA A 136 -17.09 -2.71 17.52
CA ALA A 136 -15.76 -3.27 17.31
C ALA A 136 -15.77 -4.28 16.14
N TYR A 137 -14.66 -4.34 15.42
CA TYR A 137 -14.46 -5.28 14.32
C TYR A 137 -13.00 -5.69 14.18
N ILE A 138 -12.79 -6.80 13.50
CA ILE A 138 -11.49 -7.23 13.01
C ILE A 138 -11.53 -7.27 11.48
N LYS A 139 -10.36 -7.07 10.86
CA LYS A 139 -10.19 -7.09 9.41
C LYS A 139 -8.95 -7.91 9.06
N ALA A 140 -9.04 -8.72 8.02
CA ALA A 140 -7.91 -9.46 7.47
C ALA A 140 -8.02 -9.52 5.96
N GLY A 141 -6.89 -9.47 5.27
CA GLY A 141 -6.87 -9.47 3.80
C GLY A 141 -5.49 -9.41 3.21
N THR A 142 -5.46 -9.08 1.93
CA THR A 142 -4.24 -8.92 1.16
C THR A 142 -4.01 -7.44 0.83
N VAL A 143 -2.77 -7.05 0.76
CA VAL A 143 -2.33 -5.73 0.34
C VAL A 143 -1.37 -5.86 -0.82
N SER A 144 -1.41 -4.94 -1.79
CA SER A 144 -0.46 -4.88 -2.90
C SER A 144 -0.08 -3.44 -3.19
N THR A 145 1.15 -3.22 -3.69
CA THR A 145 1.65 -1.89 -4.08
C THR A 145 2.69 -2.01 -5.16
N ASP A 146 2.76 -1.01 -6.02
CA ASP A 146 3.83 -0.84 -7.00
C ASP A 146 4.94 0.03 -6.39
N VAL A 147 6.16 -0.49 -6.41
CA VAL A 147 7.35 0.15 -5.83
C VAL A 147 8.16 0.79 -6.94
N ASP A 148 8.18 2.12 -6.97
CA ASP A 148 8.96 2.92 -7.89
C ASP A 148 10.26 3.36 -7.24
N ILE A 149 11.38 3.02 -7.86
CA ILE A 149 12.70 3.39 -7.38
C ILE A 149 13.16 4.63 -8.15
N LYS A 150 13.24 5.75 -7.45
CA LYS A 150 13.74 7.01 -7.95
C LYS A 150 15.19 7.17 -7.52
N GLU A 151 16.09 7.03 -8.48
CA GLU A 151 17.51 7.14 -8.20
C GLU A 151 18.24 8.04 -9.19
N THR A 152 19.28 8.69 -8.69
CA THR A 152 20.33 9.33 -9.50
C THR A 152 21.65 8.75 -9.02
N MET A 153 22.23 7.87 -9.83
CA MET A 153 23.47 7.19 -9.49
C MET A 153 24.63 7.76 -10.30
N GLY A 154 25.72 8.13 -9.65
CA GLY A 154 26.95 8.57 -10.33
C GLY A 154 27.52 7.52 -11.30
N SER A 155 27.17 6.24 -11.07
CA SER A 155 27.49 5.14 -12.00
C SER A 155 26.60 5.08 -13.24
N GLY A 156 25.48 5.82 -13.29
CA GLY A 156 24.44 5.71 -14.32
C GLY A 156 23.67 4.40 -14.29
N SER A 157 23.74 3.64 -13.20
CA SER A 157 22.91 2.45 -12.99
C SER A 157 21.46 2.85 -12.71
N THR A 158 20.51 2.08 -13.23
CA THR A 158 19.08 2.24 -12.95
C THR A 158 18.48 0.90 -12.51
N TYR A 159 17.60 0.93 -11.53
CA TYR A 159 16.94 -0.25 -11.00
C TYR A 159 15.49 -0.31 -11.50
N LYS A 160 14.99 -1.53 -11.69
CA LYS A 160 13.64 -1.73 -12.19
C LYS A 160 12.64 -1.59 -11.05
N ASN A 161 11.51 -0.96 -11.37
CA ASN A 161 10.34 -0.95 -10.50
C ASN A 161 9.80 -2.36 -10.31
N VAL A 162 9.24 -2.63 -9.13
CA VAL A 162 8.70 -3.95 -8.76
C VAL A 162 7.34 -3.80 -8.10
N SER A 163 6.46 -4.78 -8.28
CA SER A 163 5.22 -4.87 -7.51
C SER A 163 5.41 -5.88 -6.39
N ILE A 164 4.90 -5.57 -5.21
CA ILE A 164 4.93 -6.45 -4.05
C ILE A 164 3.51 -6.67 -3.53
N ASP A 165 3.26 -7.89 -3.10
CA ASP A 165 2.04 -8.28 -2.40
C ASP A 165 2.34 -8.51 -0.91
N GLY A 166 1.30 -8.60 -0.11
CA GLY A 166 1.43 -8.84 1.32
C GLY A 166 0.10 -9.14 1.97
N GLU A 167 0.13 -9.21 3.29
CA GLU A 167 -1.03 -9.46 4.13
C GLU A 167 -1.29 -8.29 5.07
N VAL A 168 -2.55 -8.10 5.44
CA VAL A 168 -2.98 -7.08 6.39
C VAL A 168 -3.93 -7.68 7.42
N VAL A 169 -3.72 -7.31 8.66
CA VAL A 169 -4.67 -7.56 9.76
C VAL A 169 -4.94 -6.26 10.49
N ALA A 170 -6.19 -6.04 10.90
CA ALA A 170 -6.56 -4.83 11.61
C ALA A 170 -7.60 -5.10 12.69
N ILE A 171 -7.63 -4.21 13.67
CA ILE A 171 -8.70 -4.08 14.64
C ILE A 171 -9.22 -2.65 14.60
N GLY A 172 -10.52 -2.49 14.67
CA GLY A 172 -11.12 -1.18 14.62
C GLY A 172 -12.41 -1.08 15.42
N TYR A 173 -12.86 0.17 15.50
CA TYR A 173 -14.11 0.54 16.15
C TYR A 173 -14.86 1.53 15.25
N SER A 174 -16.15 1.27 15.04
CA SER A 174 -17.06 2.11 14.24
C SER A 174 -18.21 2.57 15.12
N ASN A 175 -18.45 3.88 15.11
CA ASN A 175 -19.56 4.47 15.85
C ASN A 175 -20.40 5.33 14.90
N TYR A 176 -21.69 5.01 14.81
CA TYR A 176 -22.64 5.79 14.04
C TYR A 176 -22.93 7.14 14.71
N ILE A 177 -23.00 8.18 13.89
CA ILE A 177 -23.30 9.53 14.33
C ILE A 177 -24.83 9.67 14.48
N ARG A 178 -25.30 9.60 15.72
CA ARG A 178 -26.75 9.62 16.04
C ARG A 178 -27.52 8.56 15.24
N GLU A 179 -28.70 8.90 14.77
CA GLU A 179 -29.56 8.04 13.92
C GLU A 179 -29.27 8.19 12.42
N SER A 180 -28.04 8.55 12.07
CA SER A 180 -27.66 8.73 10.67
C SER A 180 -26.99 7.47 10.09
N ASN A 181 -26.83 7.47 8.78
CA ASN A 181 -26.06 6.46 8.08
C ASN A 181 -24.55 6.75 8.06
N PHE A 182 -24.15 7.87 8.67
CA PHE A 182 -22.73 8.22 8.83
C PHE A 182 -22.15 7.57 10.07
N ALA A 183 -20.90 7.10 9.96
CA ALA A 183 -20.14 6.63 11.11
C ALA A 183 -18.70 7.17 11.06
N LEU A 184 -18.13 7.34 12.26
CA LEU A 184 -16.70 7.51 12.45
C LEU A 184 -16.08 6.15 12.76
N ARG A 185 -14.93 5.88 12.13
CA ARG A 185 -14.13 4.67 12.37
C ARG A 185 -12.74 5.02 12.83
N PHE A 186 -12.25 4.23 13.76
CA PHE A 186 -10.87 4.22 14.20
C PHE A 186 -10.34 2.81 13.99
N GLU A 187 -9.19 2.68 13.35
CA GLU A 187 -8.60 1.39 13.01
C GLU A 187 -7.09 1.45 13.22
N THR A 188 -6.51 0.38 13.70
CA THR A 188 -5.09 0.13 13.60
C THR A 188 -4.86 -1.13 12.80
N ALA A 189 -3.89 -1.10 11.90
CA ALA A 189 -3.57 -2.20 11.00
C ALA A 189 -2.08 -2.50 11.03
N TYR A 190 -1.75 -3.78 10.92
CA TYR A 190 -0.42 -4.27 10.66
C TYR A 190 -0.39 -4.86 9.26
N MET A 191 0.62 -4.48 8.49
CA MET A 191 0.86 -4.95 7.13
C MET A 191 2.23 -5.63 7.08
N SER A 192 2.31 -6.75 6.37
CA SER A 192 3.55 -7.47 6.11
C SER A 192 3.61 -7.78 4.62
N PHE A 193 4.64 -7.33 3.95
CA PHE A 193 4.82 -7.49 2.51
C PHE A 193 5.83 -8.56 2.19
N ASP A 194 5.73 -9.13 1.01
CA ASP A 194 6.72 -10.03 0.43
C ASP A 194 8.04 -9.30 0.16
N ASN A 195 9.11 -10.07 -0.01
CA ASN A 195 10.42 -9.52 -0.32
C ASN A 195 10.43 -8.87 -1.71
N ALA A 196 10.95 -7.64 -1.78
CA ALA A 196 11.19 -6.96 -3.05
C ALA A 196 12.58 -7.26 -3.58
N LYS A 197 12.69 -7.57 -4.87
CA LYS A 197 13.98 -7.84 -5.53
C LYS A 197 14.06 -7.07 -6.84
N THR A 198 15.17 -6.36 -7.01
CA THR A 198 15.48 -5.64 -8.25
C THR A 198 16.95 -5.72 -8.58
N ASP A 199 17.29 -5.44 -9.82
CA ASP A 199 18.66 -5.39 -10.31
C ASP A 199 18.85 -4.20 -11.27
N ASN A 200 20.10 -3.84 -11.53
CA ASN A 200 20.47 -2.73 -12.42
C ASN A 200 20.44 -3.09 -13.92
N GLY A 201 19.77 -4.17 -14.31
CA GLY A 201 19.59 -4.58 -15.70
C GLY A 201 20.83 -5.16 -16.38
N ILE A 202 21.97 -5.21 -15.70
CA ILE A 202 23.22 -5.76 -16.22
C ILE A 202 23.23 -7.28 -15.97
N ALA A 203 23.57 -8.06 -17.00
CA ALA A 203 23.62 -9.50 -16.85
C ALA A 203 24.71 -9.94 -15.87
N SER A 204 24.39 -10.99 -15.07
CA SER A 204 25.38 -11.62 -14.17
C SER A 204 26.61 -12.09 -14.93
N GLY A 205 27.78 -11.86 -14.37
CA GLY A 205 29.06 -12.23 -15.00
C GLY A 205 29.56 -11.26 -16.08
N THR A 206 28.88 -10.15 -16.31
CA THR A 206 29.31 -9.12 -17.25
C THR A 206 30.26 -8.14 -16.55
N VAL A 207 31.43 -7.89 -17.14
CA VAL A 207 32.33 -6.79 -16.79
C VAL A 207 32.31 -5.80 -17.91
N ASP A 208 32.01 -4.55 -17.66
CA ASP A 208 32.35 -3.50 -18.61
C ASP A 208 33.86 -3.22 -18.53
N ALA A 209 34.61 -3.76 -19.49
CA ALA A 209 36.05 -3.63 -19.56
C ALA A 209 36.50 -2.19 -19.79
N THR A 210 35.61 -1.28 -20.22
CA THR A 210 35.94 0.07 -20.68
C THR A 210 35.78 1.13 -19.58
N SER A 211 34.91 0.96 -18.63
CA SER A 211 34.65 1.97 -17.59
C SER A 211 34.82 1.50 -16.16
N GLY A 212 34.96 0.20 -15.93
CA GLY A 212 35.13 -0.38 -14.58
C GLY A 212 33.91 -0.24 -13.66
N SER A 213 32.84 0.42 -14.11
CA SER A 213 31.74 0.88 -13.27
C SER A 213 30.43 0.13 -13.44
N LYS A 214 30.28 -0.72 -14.45
CA LYS A 214 29.01 -1.41 -14.72
C LYS A 214 29.08 -2.89 -14.36
N ASN A 215 29.07 -3.18 -13.08
CA ASN A 215 28.91 -4.54 -12.59
C ASN A 215 27.42 -4.84 -12.37
N HIS A 216 27.05 -6.12 -12.44
CA HIS A 216 25.73 -6.54 -12.02
C HIS A 216 25.52 -6.24 -10.53
N ASN A 217 24.52 -5.44 -10.21
CA ASN A 217 24.12 -5.12 -8.86
C ASN A 217 22.65 -5.53 -8.65
N ARG A 218 22.38 -6.19 -7.55
CA ARG A 218 21.02 -6.53 -7.13
C ARG A 218 20.74 -5.99 -5.74
N VAL A 219 19.49 -5.63 -5.51
CA VAL A 219 18.98 -5.20 -4.22
C VAL A 219 17.83 -6.11 -3.84
N GLU A 220 17.84 -6.60 -2.63
CA GLU A 220 16.76 -7.37 -2.02
C GLU A 220 16.33 -6.67 -0.74
N ALA A 221 15.06 -6.23 -0.69
CA ALA A 221 14.42 -5.73 0.53
C ALA A 221 13.61 -6.85 1.18
N THR A 222 13.76 -6.98 2.48
CA THR A 222 13.13 -8.02 3.31
C THR A 222 12.56 -7.38 4.58
N ASN A 223 11.66 -8.10 5.26
CA ASN A 223 10.99 -7.61 6.46
C ASN A 223 10.35 -6.23 6.21
N ILE A 224 9.62 -6.14 5.10
CA ILE A 224 8.89 -4.93 4.75
C ILE A 224 7.57 -4.97 5.51
N GLU A 225 7.46 -4.13 6.51
CA GLU A 225 6.35 -4.14 7.46
C GLU A 225 5.81 -2.73 7.67
N GLY A 226 4.51 -2.62 7.97
CA GLY A 226 3.85 -1.36 8.26
C GLY A 226 2.90 -1.46 9.44
N LEU A 227 2.91 -0.44 10.29
CA LEU A 227 1.90 -0.22 11.31
C LEU A 227 1.14 1.06 10.98
N GLN A 228 -0.17 0.97 10.84
CA GLN A 228 -1.05 2.07 10.43
C GLN A 228 -2.03 2.42 11.54
N ALA A 229 -2.24 3.71 11.76
CA ALA A 229 -3.40 4.26 12.45
C ALA A 229 -4.29 4.97 11.43
N LYS A 230 -5.60 4.75 11.51
CA LYS A 230 -6.59 5.25 10.56
C LYS A 230 -7.77 5.89 11.30
N VAL A 231 -8.20 7.05 10.78
CA VAL A 231 -9.50 7.65 11.10
C VAL A 231 -10.29 7.78 9.81
N ALA A 232 -11.52 7.29 9.80
CA ALA A 232 -12.37 7.34 8.61
C ALA A 232 -13.77 7.87 8.92
N ILE A 233 -14.36 8.53 7.93
CA ILE A 233 -15.78 8.80 7.87
C ILE A 233 -16.41 7.85 6.84
N THR A 234 -17.53 7.24 7.20
CA THR A 234 -18.23 6.30 6.33
C THR A 234 -19.70 6.64 6.19
N TYR A 235 -20.27 6.24 5.07
CA TYR A 235 -21.71 6.27 4.83
C TYR A 235 -22.19 4.88 4.41
N THR A 236 -23.23 4.36 5.07
CA THR A 236 -23.77 3.03 4.81
C THR A 236 -25.16 3.14 4.20
N PHE A 237 -25.34 2.53 3.02
CA PHE A 237 -26.61 2.35 2.33
C PHE A 237 -27.23 1.03 2.77
N GLY A 238 -28.57 0.95 2.80
CA GLY A 238 -29.29 -0.28 3.16
C GLY A 238 -29.23 -0.64 4.65
N LYS A 239 -28.91 0.33 5.49
CA LYS A 239 -29.01 0.15 6.95
C LYS A 239 -30.47 0.19 7.34
N ASN A 240 -31.00 -0.92 7.87
CA ASN A 240 -32.32 -1.05 8.48
C ASN A 240 -32.26 -0.72 9.98
#